data_44d8b5f685c4016d039bbb537c8295d2
#
_entry.id   44d8b5f685c4016d039bbb537c8295d2
#
_cell.length_a   1.000
_cell.length_b   1.000
_cell.length_c   1.000
_cell.angle_alpha   90.00
_cell.angle_beta   90.00
_cell.angle_gamma   90.00
#
_symmetry.space_group_name_H-M   'P 1'
#
loop_
_entity.id
_entity.type
_entity.pdbx_description
1 polymer ?
#
loop_
_entity_poly.entity_id
_entity_poly.type
_entity_poly.pdbx_seq_one_letter_code
_entity_poly.pdbx_strand_id
1 'polypeptide(L)'
;AVIDYVQVLASRGELEISLLREAETELDEDDDFDPEVVAEYVRDIAESWVLAEHDLVRPLTVNPPRTEETIRQGAVAFAELSCIKCHGSDARGSKSADVGQDIWGRTAHPGNLAMGMLHGGQRPIDIYRRIYSGINGTPMPSFKDPNTAIDETPEDRSERIWHLVHFVTAVIEENRVPPDCQEAIYDVLQEQTAPANDAANADGDGHGRVVFAEDRL
;
A
#
# COMPACT_ATOMS: atom_id res chain seq x y z
N ALA A 1 -3.38 -10.29 -32.11
CA ALA A 1 -3.70 -11.70 -31.82
C ALA A 1 -3.43 -12.11 -30.40
N VAL A 2 -2.15 -12.15 -29.89
CA VAL A 2 -1.88 -12.58 -28.50
C VAL A 2 -2.35 -11.54 -27.49
N ILE A 3 -2.09 -10.27 -27.75
CA ILE A 3 -2.51 -9.16 -26.87
C ILE A 3 -4.04 -9.13 -26.77
N ASP A 4 -4.74 -9.20 -27.91
CA ASP A 4 -6.19 -9.20 -27.96
C ASP A 4 -6.79 -10.38 -27.17
N TYR A 5 -6.15 -11.56 -27.28
CA TYR A 5 -6.56 -12.72 -26.51
C TYR A 5 -6.36 -12.54 -25.00
N VAL A 6 -5.24 -11.94 -24.57
CA VAL A 6 -4.98 -11.62 -23.16
C VAL A 6 -6.00 -10.61 -22.63
N GLN A 7 -6.36 -9.60 -23.43
CA GLN A 7 -7.41 -8.64 -23.06
C GLN A 7 -8.77 -9.32 -22.86
N VAL A 8 -9.15 -10.22 -23.79
CA VAL A 8 -10.39 -10.99 -23.65
C VAL A 8 -10.38 -11.85 -22.38
N LEU A 9 -9.26 -12.50 -22.08
CA LEU A 9 -9.14 -13.30 -20.85
C LEU A 9 -9.22 -12.42 -19.58
N ALA A 10 -8.61 -11.24 -19.59
CA ALA A 10 -8.67 -10.30 -18.47
C ALA A 10 -10.11 -9.83 -18.26
N SER A 11 -10.78 -9.34 -19.31
CA SER A 11 -12.17 -8.88 -19.24
C SER A 11 -13.13 -9.99 -18.81
N ARG A 12 -12.90 -11.21 -19.28
CA ARG A 12 -13.67 -12.37 -18.84
C ARG A 12 -13.46 -12.65 -17.34
N GLY A 13 -12.22 -12.59 -16.85
CA GLY A 13 -11.90 -12.79 -15.44
C GLY A 13 -12.54 -11.74 -14.56
N GLU A 14 -12.56 -10.48 -14.97
CA GLU A 14 -13.25 -9.40 -14.25
C GLU A 14 -14.76 -9.64 -14.19
N LEU A 15 -15.38 -10.05 -15.29
CA LEU A 15 -16.79 -10.39 -15.33
C LEU A 15 -17.11 -11.59 -14.41
N GLU A 16 -16.33 -12.66 -14.47
CA GLU A 16 -16.51 -13.84 -13.61
C GLU A 16 -16.47 -13.46 -12.12
N ILE A 17 -15.55 -12.57 -11.72
CA ILE A 17 -15.45 -12.09 -10.33
C ILE A 17 -16.67 -11.24 -9.95
N SER A 18 -17.12 -10.35 -10.82
CA SER A 18 -18.30 -9.52 -10.57
C SER A 18 -19.55 -10.38 -10.37
N LEU A 19 -19.73 -11.39 -11.24
CA LEU A 19 -20.85 -12.32 -11.12
C LEU A 19 -20.77 -13.21 -9.87
N LEU A 20 -19.58 -13.66 -9.47
CA LEU A 20 -19.42 -14.42 -8.22
C LEU A 20 -19.80 -13.59 -7.00
N ARG A 21 -19.42 -12.32 -6.97
CA ARG A 21 -19.80 -11.41 -5.87
C ARG A 21 -21.30 -11.14 -5.84
N GLU A 22 -21.91 -10.92 -7.01
CA GLU A 22 -23.35 -10.77 -7.14
C GLU A 22 -24.08 -12.00 -6.61
N ALA A 23 -23.61 -13.21 -7.00
CA ALA A 23 -24.18 -14.46 -6.52
C ALA A 23 -24.04 -14.64 -5.00
N GLU A 24 -22.95 -14.17 -4.40
CA GLU A 24 -22.74 -14.28 -2.95
C GLU A 24 -23.57 -13.29 -2.12
N THR A 25 -23.96 -12.15 -2.71
CA THR A 25 -24.58 -11.04 -1.96
C THR A 25 -26.04 -10.82 -2.26
N GLU A 26 -26.49 -11.06 -3.50
CA GLU A 26 -27.79 -10.62 -4.00
C GLU A 26 -28.68 -11.74 -4.52
N LEU A 27 -28.11 -12.94 -4.81
CA LEU A 27 -28.90 -14.05 -5.39
C LEU A 27 -29.17 -15.15 -4.37
N ASP A 28 -30.37 -15.72 -4.41
CA ASP A 28 -30.70 -16.98 -3.73
C ASP A 28 -30.22 -18.17 -4.58
N GLU A 29 -30.08 -19.37 -3.97
CA GLU A 29 -29.52 -20.57 -4.61
C GLU A 29 -30.20 -20.98 -5.95
N ASP A 30 -31.45 -20.61 -6.14
CA ASP A 30 -32.26 -20.98 -7.31
C ASP A 30 -32.45 -19.81 -8.30
N ASP A 31 -31.81 -18.64 -8.05
CA ASP A 31 -31.98 -17.47 -8.88
C ASP A 31 -30.99 -17.45 -10.06
N ASP A 32 -31.48 -17.04 -11.22
CA ASP A 32 -30.64 -16.76 -12.38
C ASP A 32 -30.15 -15.31 -12.39
N PHE A 33 -28.99 -15.05 -12.98
CA PHE A 33 -28.49 -13.68 -13.16
C PHE A 33 -29.44 -12.85 -14.03
N ASP A 34 -29.74 -11.63 -13.59
CA ASP A 34 -30.45 -10.67 -14.41
C ASP A 34 -29.60 -10.29 -15.63
N PRO A 35 -30.10 -10.52 -16.87
CA PRO A 35 -29.37 -10.16 -18.07
C PRO A 35 -29.01 -8.67 -18.18
N GLU A 36 -29.79 -7.77 -17.54
CA GLU A 36 -29.49 -6.33 -17.54
C GLU A 36 -28.29 -6.03 -16.65
N VAL A 37 -28.18 -6.66 -15.49
CA VAL A 37 -27.04 -6.55 -14.56
C VAL A 37 -25.77 -7.10 -15.23
N VAL A 38 -25.86 -8.27 -15.88
CA VAL A 38 -24.72 -8.82 -16.64
C VAL A 38 -24.28 -7.87 -17.74
N ALA A 39 -25.22 -7.26 -18.46
CA ALA A 39 -24.91 -6.30 -19.52
C ALA A 39 -24.29 -5.02 -19.00
N GLU A 40 -24.63 -4.59 -17.77
CA GLU A 40 -24.00 -3.46 -17.08
C GLU A 40 -22.54 -3.77 -16.76
N TYR A 41 -22.23 -4.90 -16.12
CA TYR A 41 -20.85 -5.30 -15.85
C TYR A 41 -20.02 -5.39 -17.13
N VAL A 42 -20.55 -5.97 -18.20
CA VAL A 42 -19.83 -6.04 -19.49
C VAL A 42 -19.55 -4.65 -20.04
N ARG A 43 -20.49 -3.72 -19.91
CA ARG A 43 -20.32 -2.33 -20.37
C ARG A 43 -19.24 -1.61 -19.57
N ASP A 44 -19.28 -1.71 -18.26
CA ASP A 44 -18.32 -1.07 -17.35
C ASP A 44 -16.90 -1.58 -17.59
N ILE A 45 -16.74 -2.90 -17.76
CA ILE A 45 -15.47 -3.51 -18.09
C ILE A 45 -14.97 -2.99 -19.46
N ALA A 46 -15.83 -2.97 -20.47
CA ALA A 46 -15.44 -2.47 -21.79
C ALA A 46 -15.07 -0.97 -21.75
N GLU A 47 -15.82 -0.16 -21.01
CA GLU A 47 -15.55 1.27 -20.83
C GLU A 47 -14.22 1.51 -20.12
N SER A 48 -13.90 0.74 -19.09
CA SER A 48 -12.61 0.84 -18.37
C SER A 48 -11.42 0.62 -19.31
N TRP A 49 -11.53 -0.32 -20.26
CA TRP A 49 -10.49 -0.54 -21.26
C TRP A 49 -10.39 0.60 -22.29
N VAL A 50 -11.52 1.20 -22.68
CA VAL A 50 -11.54 2.36 -23.59
C VAL A 50 -10.94 3.59 -22.93
N LEU A 51 -11.20 3.79 -21.63
CA LEU A 51 -10.73 4.94 -20.87
C LEU A 51 -9.32 4.75 -20.25
N ALA A 52 -8.72 3.58 -20.40
CA ALA A 52 -7.44 3.22 -19.77
C ALA A 52 -6.29 4.22 -20.03
N GLU A 53 -6.28 4.89 -21.19
CA GLU A 53 -5.28 5.94 -21.49
C GLU A 53 -5.45 7.19 -20.64
N HIS A 54 -6.69 7.50 -20.21
CA HIS A 54 -6.98 8.63 -19.32
C HIS A 54 -6.57 8.32 -17.89
N ASP A 55 -6.67 7.05 -17.49
CA ASP A 55 -6.31 6.57 -16.15
C ASP A 55 -4.82 6.27 -15.99
N LEU A 56 -4.04 6.51 -17.05
CA LEU A 56 -2.60 6.32 -16.99
C LEU A 56 -1.98 7.21 -15.90
N VAL A 57 -1.44 6.58 -14.86
CA VAL A 57 -0.74 7.29 -13.79
C VAL A 57 0.43 8.09 -14.34
N ARG A 58 0.35 9.41 -14.15
CA ARG A 58 1.42 10.37 -14.44
C ARG A 58 1.86 10.98 -13.13
N PRO A 59 3.14 10.79 -12.71
CA PRO A 59 3.65 11.43 -11.49
C PRO A 59 3.46 12.95 -11.53
N LEU A 60 3.08 13.54 -10.40
CA LEU A 60 2.94 14.99 -10.27
C LEU A 60 4.30 15.69 -10.24
N THR A 61 5.32 14.99 -9.75
CA THR A 61 6.70 15.47 -9.70
C THR A 61 7.59 14.68 -10.65
N VAL A 62 8.67 15.31 -11.10
CA VAL A 62 9.71 14.59 -11.86
C VAL A 62 10.49 13.69 -10.93
N ASN A 63 11.00 12.58 -11.47
CA ASN A 63 11.90 11.70 -10.72
C ASN A 63 13.17 12.49 -10.33
N PRO A 64 13.44 12.73 -9.03
CA PRO A 64 14.63 13.45 -8.60
C PRO A 64 15.89 12.65 -8.89
N PRO A 65 17.09 13.28 -8.84
CA PRO A 65 18.35 12.55 -8.91
C PRO A 65 18.44 11.50 -7.80
N ARG A 66 18.83 10.28 -8.17
CA ARG A 66 19.03 9.20 -7.21
C ARG A 66 20.33 9.44 -6.45
N THR A 67 20.23 9.63 -5.15
CA THR A 67 21.36 9.86 -4.22
C THR A 67 21.22 8.93 -3.02
N GLU A 68 22.26 8.80 -2.22
CA GLU A 68 22.19 8.08 -0.93
C GLU A 68 21.08 8.63 -0.04
N GLU A 69 20.91 9.95 -0.01
CA GLU A 69 19.85 10.58 0.77
C GLU A 69 18.44 10.21 0.28
N THR A 70 18.17 10.26 -1.04
CA THR A 70 16.86 9.89 -1.56
C THR A 70 16.57 8.39 -1.40
N ILE A 71 17.58 7.55 -1.40
CA ILE A 71 17.47 6.12 -1.09
C ILE A 71 17.12 5.93 0.39
N ARG A 72 17.81 6.65 1.30
CA ARG A 72 17.54 6.61 2.73
C ARG A 72 16.12 7.12 3.07
N GLN A 73 15.69 8.22 2.46
CA GLN A 73 14.32 8.73 2.59
C GLN A 73 13.28 7.71 2.11
N GLY A 74 13.60 6.97 1.05
CA GLY A 74 12.79 5.85 0.58
C GLY A 74 12.69 4.71 1.60
N ALA A 75 13.78 4.42 2.32
CA ALA A 75 13.77 3.42 3.41
C ALA A 75 12.90 3.87 4.60
N VAL A 76 12.98 5.15 4.97
CA VAL A 76 12.10 5.75 5.98
C VAL A 76 10.64 5.64 5.55
N ALA A 77 10.32 6.05 4.32
CA ALA A 77 8.97 5.96 3.76
C ALA A 77 8.46 4.51 3.71
N PHE A 78 9.34 3.53 3.44
CA PHE A 78 9.00 2.10 3.43
C PHE A 78 8.55 1.61 4.81
N ALA A 79 9.16 2.11 5.89
CA ALA A 79 8.74 1.81 7.26
C ALA A 79 7.47 2.57 7.65
N GLU A 80 7.42 3.89 7.42
CA GLU A 80 6.29 4.75 7.80
C GLU A 80 4.98 4.38 7.11
N LEU A 81 5.04 4.04 5.82
CA LEU A 81 3.88 3.58 5.04
C LEU A 81 3.54 2.11 5.28
N SER A 82 4.19 1.48 6.28
CA SER A 82 3.92 0.10 6.69
C SER A 82 4.19 -0.96 5.61
N CYS A 83 4.98 -0.66 4.59
CA CYS A 83 5.38 -1.63 3.56
C CYS A 83 6.08 -2.86 4.17
N ILE A 84 6.80 -2.64 5.28
CA ILE A 84 7.50 -3.68 6.03
C ILE A 84 6.57 -4.75 6.60
N LYS A 85 5.29 -4.44 6.86
CA LYS A 85 4.33 -5.42 7.39
C LYS A 85 4.15 -6.61 6.45
N CYS A 86 4.20 -6.34 5.15
CA CYS A 86 4.10 -7.35 4.12
C CYS A 86 5.47 -7.77 3.58
N HIS A 87 6.32 -6.81 3.22
CA HIS A 87 7.59 -7.08 2.56
C HIS A 87 8.73 -7.45 3.52
N GLY A 88 8.55 -7.28 4.83
CA GLY A 88 9.60 -7.48 5.84
C GLY A 88 10.61 -6.32 5.87
N SER A 89 11.34 -6.19 6.97
CA SER A 89 12.42 -5.17 7.09
C SER A 89 13.64 -5.47 6.20
N ASP A 90 13.74 -6.72 5.72
CA ASP A 90 14.75 -7.19 4.78
C ASP A 90 14.30 -7.10 3.30
N ALA A 91 13.08 -6.64 3.05
CA ALA A 91 12.44 -6.52 1.74
C ALA A 91 12.33 -7.85 0.96
N ARG A 92 12.37 -9.01 1.66
CA ARG A 92 12.30 -10.34 1.04
C ARG A 92 10.91 -10.97 1.02
N GLY A 93 9.94 -10.27 1.56
CA GLY A 93 8.59 -10.79 1.71
C GLY A 93 8.47 -11.74 2.90
N SER A 94 7.65 -11.40 3.87
CA SER A 94 7.42 -12.26 5.03
C SER A 94 6.54 -13.44 4.63
N LYS A 95 7.06 -14.68 4.76
CA LYS A 95 6.28 -15.90 4.53
C LYS A 95 5.24 -16.16 5.63
N SER A 96 5.40 -15.50 6.77
CA SER A 96 4.50 -15.61 7.93
C SER A 96 3.54 -14.42 8.06
N ALA A 97 3.65 -13.40 7.20
CA ALA A 97 2.70 -12.32 7.20
C ALA A 97 1.35 -12.82 6.67
N ASP A 98 0.34 -12.74 7.50
CA ASP A 98 -1.04 -12.83 7.02
C ASP A 98 -1.37 -11.50 6.34
N VAL A 99 -1.14 -11.47 5.05
CA VAL A 99 -1.41 -10.28 4.22
C VAL A 99 -2.79 -10.34 3.57
N GLY A 100 -3.58 -11.38 3.89
CA GLY A 100 -4.88 -11.61 3.32
C GLY A 100 -4.86 -12.46 2.05
N GLN A 101 -5.97 -12.42 1.34
CA GLN A 101 -6.21 -13.22 0.15
C GLN A 101 -6.30 -12.35 -1.09
N ASP A 102 -5.99 -12.92 -2.24
CA ASP A 102 -6.29 -12.32 -3.53
C ASP A 102 -7.80 -12.37 -3.82
N ILE A 103 -8.21 -11.74 -4.93
CA ILE A 103 -9.64 -11.72 -5.33
C ILE A 103 -10.24 -13.11 -5.60
N TRP A 104 -9.42 -14.14 -5.70
CA TRP A 104 -9.83 -15.53 -5.89
C TRP A 104 -9.84 -16.34 -4.58
N GLY A 105 -9.69 -15.68 -3.43
CA GLY A 105 -9.64 -16.33 -2.13
C GLY A 105 -8.35 -17.11 -1.86
N ARG A 106 -7.28 -16.91 -2.64
CA ARG A 106 -5.99 -17.56 -2.43
C ARG A 106 -5.11 -16.74 -1.52
N THR A 107 -4.39 -17.37 -0.61
CA THR A 107 -3.42 -16.68 0.24
C THR A 107 -2.41 -15.91 -0.61
N ALA A 108 -2.35 -14.61 -0.43
CA ALA A 108 -1.39 -13.75 -1.11
C ALA A 108 -0.02 -13.84 -0.43
N HIS A 109 1.04 -13.77 -1.24
CA HIS A 109 2.40 -13.74 -0.74
C HIS A 109 3.11 -12.48 -1.27
N PRO A 110 3.68 -11.65 -0.37
CA PRO A 110 4.42 -10.47 -0.80
C PRO A 110 5.63 -10.86 -1.63
N GLY A 111 5.86 -10.12 -2.71
CA GLY A 111 7.03 -10.34 -3.55
C GLY A 111 8.34 -10.10 -2.80
N ASN A 112 9.35 -10.93 -3.07
CA ASN A 112 10.73 -10.70 -2.63
C ASN A 112 11.37 -9.62 -3.51
N LEU A 113 11.43 -8.38 -3.00
CA LEU A 113 11.95 -7.24 -3.74
C LEU A 113 13.45 -7.39 -4.03
N ALA A 114 14.20 -8.01 -3.12
CA ALA A 114 15.64 -8.22 -3.28
C ALA A 114 16.00 -9.16 -4.45
N MET A 115 15.08 -10.01 -4.88
CA MET A 115 15.31 -10.85 -6.07
C MET A 115 15.11 -10.10 -7.39
N GLY A 116 14.53 -8.91 -7.37
CA GLY A 116 14.33 -8.09 -8.55
C GLY A 116 13.32 -8.63 -9.55
N MET A 117 12.57 -9.67 -9.21
CA MET A 117 11.53 -10.22 -10.10
C MET A 117 10.23 -9.43 -9.93
N LEU A 118 10.20 -8.22 -10.50
CA LEU A 118 9.00 -7.39 -10.47
C LEU A 118 8.14 -7.65 -11.72
N HIS A 119 6.95 -8.21 -11.49
CA HIS A 119 5.94 -8.35 -12.55
C HIS A 119 5.46 -6.95 -12.99
N GLY A 120 5.56 -6.64 -14.29
CA GLY A 120 5.14 -5.34 -14.84
C GLY A 120 6.27 -4.34 -15.08
N GLY A 121 7.53 -4.76 -14.90
CA GLY A 121 8.72 -3.98 -15.26
C GLY A 121 9.50 -3.44 -14.07
N GLN A 122 10.75 -3.05 -14.37
CA GLN A 122 11.72 -2.56 -13.39
C GLN A 122 12.17 -1.12 -13.66
N ARG A 123 11.61 -0.48 -14.69
CA ARG A 123 11.90 0.94 -14.91
C ARG A 123 11.37 1.74 -13.73
N PRO A 124 12.02 2.84 -13.35
CA PRO A 124 11.56 3.67 -12.23
C PRO A 124 10.06 4.01 -12.30
N ILE A 125 9.56 4.34 -13.49
CA ILE A 125 8.16 4.65 -13.71
C ILE A 125 7.23 3.42 -13.52
N ASP A 126 7.69 2.22 -13.80
CA ASP A 126 6.89 1.00 -13.62
C ASP A 126 6.73 0.69 -12.14
N ILE A 127 7.80 0.87 -11.35
CA ILE A 127 7.78 0.72 -9.89
C ILE A 127 6.91 1.81 -9.27
N TYR A 128 7.06 3.08 -9.72
CA TYR A 128 6.25 4.20 -9.25
C TYR A 128 4.75 3.92 -9.43
N ARG A 129 4.32 3.55 -10.63
CA ARG A 129 2.92 3.25 -10.95
C ARG A 129 2.37 2.15 -10.07
N ARG A 130 3.16 1.13 -9.79
CA ARG A 130 2.76 0.00 -8.95
C ARG A 130 2.56 0.39 -7.49
N ILE A 131 3.43 1.23 -6.95
CA ILE A 131 3.27 1.76 -5.60
C ILE A 131 2.06 2.70 -5.56
N TYR A 132 1.97 3.61 -6.52
CA TYR A 132 0.88 4.59 -6.61
C TYR A 132 -0.49 3.94 -6.69
N SER A 133 -0.68 2.99 -7.60
CA SER A 133 -1.98 2.35 -7.86
C SER A 133 -2.27 1.14 -6.98
N GLY A 134 -1.24 0.56 -6.33
CA GLY A 134 -1.36 -0.79 -5.78
C GLY A 134 -1.36 -1.85 -6.89
N ILE A 135 -1.76 -3.06 -6.54
CA ILE A 135 -1.87 -4.18 -7.49
C ILE A 135 -3.28 -4.74 -7.42
N ASN A 136 -4.06 -4.50 -8.47
CA ASN A 136 -5.43 -4.99 -8.56
C ASN A 136 -5.50 -6.49 -8.30
N GLY A 137 -6.50 -6.90 -7.54
CA GLY A 137 -6.73 -8.29 -7.20
C GLY A 137 -5.82 -8.86 -6.13
N THR A 138 -4.98 -8.03 -5.51
CA THR A 138 -4.10 -8.42 -4.40
C THR A 138 -4.27 -7.50 -3.19
N PRO A 139 -3.80 -7.92 -2.00
CA PRO A 139 -3.82 -7.07 -0.81
C PRO A 139 -2.88 -5.85 -0.85
N MET A 140 -2.05 -5.67 -1.88
CA MET A 140 -1.19 -4.49 -1.99
C MET A 140 -2.03 -3.24 -2.28
N PRO A 141 -2.19 -2.32 -1.31
CA PRO A 141 -3.06 -1.17 -1.48
C PRO A 141 -2.44 -0.11 -2.39
N SER A 142 -3.27 0.84 -2.82
CA SER A 142 -2.84 2.08 -3.44
C SER A 142 -2.22 3.01 -2.39
N PHE A 143 -1.13 3.70 -2.75
CA PHE A 143 -0.48 4.71 -1.92
C PHE A 143 -0.62 6.13 -2.53
N LYS A 144 -1.60 6.34 -3.39
CA LYS A 144 -1.81 7.61 -4.10
C LYS A 144 -2.22 8.77 -3.18
N ASP A 145 -2.95 8.47 -2.10
CA ASP A 145 -3.56 9.49 -1.27
C ASP A 145 -2.55 10.04 -0.26
N PRO A 146 -2.43 11.38 -0.17
CA PRO A 146 -1.56 12.04 0.81
C PRO A 146 -1.99 11.75 2.25
N ASN A 147 -1.04 11.80 3.18
CA ASN A 147 -1.34 11.69 4.60
C ASN A 147 -1.75 13.05 5.17
N THR A 148 -3.03 13.29 5.29
CA THR A 148 -3.59 14.55 5.80
C THR A 148 -3.27 14.81 7.29
N ALA A 149 -2.88 13.78 8.04
CA ALA A 149 -2.49 13.96 9.45
C ALA A 149 -1.16 14.72 9.63
N ILE A 150 -0.36 14.80 8.57
CA ILE A 150 0.92 15.53 8.54
C ILE A 150 0.92 16.64 7.46
N ASP A 151 -0.25 17.08 7.02
CA ASP A 151 -0.42 18.10 5.97
C ASP A 151 0.36 17.80 4.65
N GLU A 152 0.53 16.51 4.33
CA GLU A 152 1.22 16.06 3.12
C GLU A 152 0.41 16.47 1.87
N THR A 153 1.06 17.17 0.94
CA THR A 153 0.45 17.53 -0.34
C THR A 153 0.49 16.38 -1.35
N PRO A 154 -0.31 16.42 -2.43
CA PRO A 154 -0.19 15.44 -3.52
C PRO A 154 1.21 15.41 -4.16
N GLU A 155 1.89 16.55 -4.24
CA GLU A 155 3.25 16.68 -4.74
C GLU A 155 4.26 16.03 -3.79
N ASP A 156 4.14 16.26 -2.47
CA ASP A 156 4.97 15.60 -1.45
C ASP A 156 4.79 14.08 -1.51
N ARG A 157 3.54 13.62 -1.66
CA ARG A 157 3.24 12.19 -1.85
C ARG A 157 3.89 11.64 -3.11
N SER A 158 3.85 12.38 -4.21
CA SER A 158 4.49 11.98 -5.47
C SER A 158 6.00 11.86 -5.32
N GLU A 159 6.65 12.83 -4.65
CA GLU A 159 8.08 12.80 -4.37
C GLU A 159 8.45 11.63 -3.44
N ARG A 160 7.67 11.41 -2.41
CA ARG A 160 7.86 10.30 -1.48
C ARG A 160 7.77 8.93 -2.15
N ILE A 161 6.88 8.76 -3.13
CA ILE A 161 6.83 7.55 -3.95
C ILE A 161 8.11 7.42 -4.80
N TRP A 162 8.66 8.52 -5.34
CA TRP A 162 9.95 8.47 -6.04
C TRP A 162 11.09 8.02 -5.12
N HIS A 163 11.12 8.48 -3.87
CA HIS A 163 12.10 8.00 -2.89
C HIS A 163 11.94 6.49 -2.62
N LEU A 164 10.71 5.98 -2.51
CA LEU A 164 10.46 4.54 -2.43
C LEU A 164 10.98 3.79 -3.66
N VAL A 165 10.81 4.34 -4.87
CA VAL A 165 11.37 3.77 -6.10
C VAL A 165 12.89 3.66 -6.03
N HIS A 166 13.57 4.71 -5.52
CA HIS A 166 15.01 4.71 -5.34
C HIS A 166 15.48 3.64 -4.37
N PHE A 167 14.78 3.51 -3.23
CA PHE A 167 15.06 2.46 -2.24
C PHE A 167 14.85 1.06 -2.82
N VAL A 168 13.69 0.79 -3.44
CA VAL A 168 13.41 -0.52 -4.06
C VAL A 168 14.45 -0.86 -5.13
N THR A 169 14.85 0.13 -5.93
CA THR A 169 15.89 -0.06 -6.95
C THR A 169 17.23 -0.42 -6.31
N ALA A 170 17.62 0.24 -5.21
CA ALA A 170 18.85 -0.08 -4.47
C ALA A 170 18.80 -1.49 -3.87
N VAL A 171 17.65 -1.89 -3.31
CA VAL A 171 17.44 -3.26 -2.80
C VAL A 171 17.61 -4.31 -3.90
N ILE A 172 17.11 -4.05 -5.10
CA ILE A 172 17.28 -4.94 -6.25
C ILE A 172 18.73 -5.05 -6.67
N GLU A 173 19.41 -3.93 -6.81
CA GLU A 173 20.81 -3.87 -7.27
C GLU A 173 21.78 -4.56 -6.30
N GLU A 174 21.57 -4.38 -4.99
CA GLU A 174 22.41 -4.99 -3.96
C GLU A 174 21.94 -6.40 -3.55
N ASN A 175 20.79 -6.85 -4.03
CA ASN A 175 20.11 -8.08 -3.59
C ASN A 175 19.91 -8.14 -2.06
N ARG A 176 19.81 -6.98 -1.42
CA ARG A 176 19.55 -6.80 0.02
C ARG A 176 19.18 -5.35 0.30
N VAL A 177 18.64 -5.09 1.48
CA VAL A 177 18.52 -3.72 1.99
C VAL A 177 19.91 -3.17 2.29
N PRO A 178 20.28 -1.97 1.77
CA PRO A 178 21.54 -1.32 2.10
C PRO A 178 21.68 -1.11 3.62
N PRO A 179 22.91 -1.21 4.21
CA PRO A 179 23.08 -1.12 5.67
C PRO A 179 22.53 0.17 6.29
N ASP A 180 22.80 1.33 5.68
CA ASP A 180 22.33 2.63 6.16
C ASP A 180 20.79 2.75 6.10
N CYS A 181 20.17 2.06 5.14
CA CYS A 181 18.72 1.95 5.03
C CYS A 181 18.14 1.03 6.11
N GLN A 182 18.84 -0.02 6.51
CA GLN A 182 18.39 -0.87 7.62
C GLN A 182 18.34 -0.09 8.93
N GLU A 183 19.34 0.74 9.21
CA GLU A 183 19.37 1.62 10.38
C GLU A 183 18.19 2.59 10.36
N ALA A 184 17.95 3.27 9.24
CA ALA A 184 16.84 4.19 9.07
C ALA A 184 15.46 3.52 9.27
N ILE A 185 15.28 2.30 8.77
CA ILE A 185 14.05 1.51 9.01
C ILE A 185 13.91 1.21 10.51
N TYR A 186 15.01 0.85 11.18
CA TYR A 186 14.99 0.47 12.59
C TYR A 186 14.62 1.65 13.48
N ASP A 187 15.15 2.84 13.18
CA ASP A 187 14.86 4.07 13.90
C ASP A 187 13.36 4.40 13.85
N VAL A 188 12.75 4.34 12.67
CA VAL A 188 11.30 4.56 12.51
C VAL A 188 10.49 3.54 13.33
N LEU A 189 10.89 2.27 13.34
CA LEU A 189 10.20 1.24 14.10
C LEU A 189 10.29 1.46 15.62
N GLN A 190 11.43 1.93 16.11
CA GLN A 190 11.62 2.26 17.51
C GLN A 190 10.76 3.45 17.92
N GLU A 191 10.69 4.49 17.09
CA GLU A 191 9.82 5.65 17.33
C GLU A 191 8.33 5.27 17.38
N GLN A 192 7.89 4.38 16.50
CA GLN A 192 6.50 3.90 16.48
C GLN A 192 6.15 3.00 17.68
N THR A 193 7.13 2.37 18.30
CA THR A 193 6.95 1.47 19.45
C THR A 193 7.23 2.14 20.79
N ALA A 194 7.82 3.33 20.79
CA ALA A 194 8.04 4.10 22.00
C ALA A 194 6.70 4.44 22.69
N PRO A 195 6.53 4.15 24.00
CA PRO A 195 5.32 4.57 24.71
C PRO A 195 5.21 6.09 24.60
N ALA A 196 4.00 6.58 24.30
CA ALA A 196 3.71 8.01 24.35
C ALA A 196 4.03 8.49 25.77
N ASN A 197 5.22 9.04 25.96
CA ASN A 197 5.65 9.58 27.25
C ASN A 197 4.75 10.76 27.60
N ASP A 198 4.14 10.68 28.77
CA ASP A 198 3.42 11.67 29.51
C ASP A 198 3.97 13.11 29.33
N ALA A 199 3.49 13.79 28.32
CA ALA A 199 3.59 15.24 28.25
C ALA A 199 2.44 15.90 29.03
N ALA A 200 2.09 15.34 30.20
CA ALA A 200 1.04 15.87 31.08
C ALA A 200 1.45 15.78 32.53
N ASN A 201 2.65 16.28 32.90
CA ASN A 201 2.97 16.59 34.30
C ASN A 201 4.09 17.62 34.38
N ALA A 202 3.84 18.80 33.83
CA ALA A 202 4.63 19.99 34.13
C ALA A 202 3.70 21.20 34.13
N ASP A 203 2.80 21.24 35.12
CA ASP A 203 2.27 22.48 35.69
C ASP A 203 1.40 22.15 36.91
N GLY A 204 1.78 22.66 38.05
CA GLY A 204 0.85 22.64 39.16
C GLY A 204 1.48 22.42 40.52
N ASP A 205 2.46 23.22 40.87
CA ASP A 205 2.70 23.58 42.26
C ASP A 205 1.49 24.38 42.76
N GLY A 206 0.75 23.83 43.69
CA GLY A 206 -0.45 24.47 44.22
C GLY A 206 -0.98 23.76 45.47
N HIS A 207 -0.44 24.16 46.64
CA HIS A 207 -0.92 23.82 47.97
C HIS A 207 -2.45 23.77 48.08
N GLY A 208 -2.98 22.64 48.45
CA GLY A 208 -4.36 22.44 48.87
C GLY A 208 -4.45 21.41 50.01
N ARG A 209 -4.21 21.85 51.21
CA ARG A 209 -4.39 21.11 52.46
C ARG A 209 -5.86 20.75 52.61
N VAL A 210 -6.25 19.50 52.51
CA VAL A 210 -7.59 19.04 52.89
C VAL A 210 -7.53 18.38 54.25
N VAL A 211 -8.30 18.98 55.16
CA VAL A 211 -8.54 18.57 56.53
C VAL A 211 -9.48 17.37 56.54
N PHE A 212 -9.10 16.33 57.27
CA PHE A 212 -9.97 15.22 57.60
C PHE A 212 -11.04 15.70 58.60
N ALA A 213 -12.30 15.47 58.31
CA ALA A 213 -13.37 15.48 59.28
C ALA A 213 -13.87 14.04 59.45
N GLU A 214 -13.57 13.47 60.59
CA GLU A 214 -14.32 12.35 61.16
C GLU A 214 -15.69 12.91 61.61
N ASP A 215 -16.78 12.17 61.31
CA ASP A 215 -17.81 11.80 62.31
C ASP A 215 -18.92 11.00 61.60
N ARG A 216 -19.07 9.77 62.08
CA ARG A 216 -20.21 9.16 62.82
C ARG A 216 -21.60 9.25 62.15
N LEU A 217 -22.12 8.16 61.70
CA LEU A 217 -23.10 7.25 62.34
C LEU A 217 -23.39 6.10 61.37
#